data_b6d3e5b7e0be45eee0f05bd27306caba
#
_entry.id   b6d3e5b7e0be45eee0f05bd27306caba
#
_cell.length_a   1.000
_cell.length_b   1.000
_cell.length_c   1.000
_cell.angle_alpha   90.00
_cell.angle_beta   90.00
_cell.angle_gamma   90.00
#
_symmetry.space_group_name_H-M   'P 1'
#
loop_
_entity.id
_entity.type
_entity.pdbx_description
1 polymer ?
#
loop_
_entity_poly.entity_id
_entity_poly.type
_entity_poly.pdbx_seq_one_letter_code
_entity_poly.pdbx_strand_id
1 'polypeptide(L)'
;MNIDHKKPENRPLYIFALIAVGVILFLNIFAITAMQERSVEKTDYSTFLSNVERGNVSKAEVQDDYIYYVVRKNGEDVVCKTVRMDDPDLVSRLYEAGTSMEAVEPQKQSILLSLVIGYVIPIVIFVFLGRWLSKKMMSSMGGGPGGAMSFGKSNAKVYVKSSTGIKFTDVAGEDEAKELLTEIVDYLHNPQKYTEIGASMPKGALLVGPPGTGKTLLAKAVAGEAEVPFFSISGSEFVEMFVGMGAAKVRDLFKQANEKAPCIVFIDEIDTIGKKRDSGSFTGGNDEREQTLNQLLTEMDGFDGSKGVVILAATNRPDSLDPALLRPGRFDRRIPVELPDLKGREEILKVHARKIKIADSVRFDEIAKAAAGASGAELANVVNEAALRAVRDGRKFATQADFEESIEVVIAGYQKKNRVLSNKEKLIVSYHEVGHALVAAKQTDSAPVHKITIIPRTSGALGYTMQVDEQEHFLMSKEELENKIATFTGGRAAEELIFHSITTGASNDIEQATKIARGMISRYGMSDEFDMVAMESMSNQYLGGDSSLSCSFETQTLLDKKVVELVRRQHEKAYKILEDNIEKLHELAKYLYEHETITGEEFMKILNDPPKSLTASAE
;
A
#
# COMPACT_ATOMS: atom_id res chain seq x y z
N MET A 1 -4.71 -10.21 58.94
CA MET A 1 -5.40 -9.07 58.37
C MET A 1 -6.03 -9.55 57.08
N ASN A 2 -7.35 -9.84 57.13
CA ASN A 2 -8.11 -10.42 56.02
C ASN A 2 -8.36 -9.35 54.97
N ILE A 3 -7.93 -9.59 53.74
CA ILE A 3 -8.22 -8.75 52.58
C ILE A 3 -9.39 -9.42 51.84
N ASP A 4 -10.55 -8.80 51.94
CA ASP A 4 -11.78 -9.16 51.21
C ASP A 4 -11.57 -9.00 49.69
N HIS A 5 -11.62 -10.11 48.98
CA HIS A 5 -11.71 -10.10 47.52
C HIS A 5 -13.14 -9.70 47.07
N LYS A 6 -13.35 -8.42 46.77
CA LYS A 6 -14.55 -7.97 46.01
C LYS A 6 -14.55 -8.63 44.62
N LYS A 7 -15.59 -9.44 44.34
CA LYS A 7 -15.88 -9.96 43.00
C LYS A 7 -16.18 -8.79 42.05
N PRO A 8 -15.68 -8.81 40.83
CA PRO A 8 -16.00 -7.77 39.84
C PRO A 8 -17.49 -7.81 39.50
N GLU A 9 -18.17 -6.70 39.64
CA GLU A 9 -19.58 -6.51 39.28
C GLU A 9 -19.76 -6.63 37.74
N ASN A 10 -20.47 -7.65 37.31
CA ASN A 10 -20.85 -7.91 35.91
C ASN A 10 -21.97 -6.97 35.43
N ARG A 11 -21.94 -5.68 35.79
CA ARG A 11 -22.97 -4.66 35.44
C ARG A 11 -23.22 -4.51 33.93
N PRO A 12 -22.22 -4.47 33.04
CA PRO A 12 -22.49 -4.28 31.61
C PRO A 12 -23.25 -5.47 30.98
N LEU A 13 -22.98 -6.69 31.39
CA LEU A 13 -23.64 -7.88 30.83
C LEU A 13 -25.13 -7.94 31.16
N TYR A 14 -25.51 -7.52 32.38
CA TYR A 14 -26.91 -7.43 32.80
C TYR A 14 -27.67 -6.32 32.06
N ILE A 15 -27.02 -5.21 31.76
CA ILE A 15 -27.62 -4.08 30.99
C ILE A 15 -27.91 -4.52 29.55
N PHE A 16 -26.97 -5.20 28.88
CA PHE A 16 -27.19 -5.75 27.55
C PHE A 16 -28.28 -6.82 27.51
N ALA A 17 -28.34 -7.68 28.49
CA ALA A 17 -29.40 -8.70 28.62
C ALA A 17 -30.77 -8.04 28.83
N LEU A 18 -30.87 -6.99 29.65
CA LEU A 18 -32.10 -6.22 29.87
C LEU A 18 -32.56 -5.49 28.61
N ILE A 19 -31.64 -4.89 27.86
CA ILE A 19 -31.96 -4.22 26.59
C ILE A 19 -32.44 -5.24 25.54
N ALA A 20 -31.78 -6.40 25.42
CA ALA A 20 -32.19 -7.46 24.50
C ALA A 20 -33.56 -8.02 24.83
N VAL A 21 -33.86 -8.23 26.09
CA VAL A 21 -35.19 -8.64 26.57
C VAL A 21 -36.23 -7.56 26.28
N GLY A 22 -35.91 -6.27 26.48
CA GLY A 22 -36.79 -5.15 26.15
C GLY A 22 -37.12 -5.08 24.67
N VAL A 23 -36.14 -5.29 23.79
CA VAL A 23 -36.32 -5.31 22.33
C VAL A 23 -37.19 -6.50 21.88
N ILE A 24 -36.97 -7.68 22.43
CA ILE A 24 -37.76 -8.88 22.13
C ILE A 24 -39.22 -8.71 22.60
N LEU A 25 -39.43 -8.11 23.76
CA LEU A 25 -40.76 -7.77 24.28
C LEU A 25 -41.47 -6.77 23.37
N PHE A 26 -40.78 -5.71 22.96
CA PHE A 26 -41.32 -4.70 22.06
C PHE A 26 -41.68 -5.29 20.69
N LEU A 27 -40.80 -6.10 20.09
CA LEU A 27 -41.05 -6.76 18.82
C LEU A 27 -42.22 -7.77 18.89
N ASN A 28 -42.38 -8.53 19.98
CA ASN A 28 -43.51 -9.43 20.16
C ASN A 28 -44.83 -8.68 20.28
N ILE A 29 -44.90 -7.63 21.09
CA ILE A 29 -46.12 -6.83 21.23
C ILE A 29 -46.51 -6.17 19.90
N PHE A 30 -45.52 -5.64 19.17
CA PHE A 30 -45.76 -4.97 17.89
C PHE A 30 -46.11 -5.95 16.75
N ALA A 31 -45.46 -7.13 16.70
CA ALA A 31 -45.72 -8.12 15.66
C ALA A 31 -47.08 -8.80 15.80
N ILE A 32 -47.52 -9.11 17.03
CA ILE A 32 -48.82 -9.72 17.28
C ILE A 32 -49.96 -8.75 16.95
N THR A 33 -49.86 -7.50 17.34
CA THR A 33 -50.86 -6.49 16.99
C THR A 33 -50.94 -6.19 15.49
N ALA A 34 -49.79 -6.15 14.79
CA ALA A 34 -49.73 -5.88 13.37
C ALA A 34 -50.24 -7.07 12.48
N MET A 35 -50.15 -8.30 12.96
CA MET A 35 -50.66 -9.48 12.25
C MET A 35 -52.19 -9.65 12.39
N GLN A 36 -52.79 -9.26 13.50
CA GLN A 36 -54.23 -9.37 13.69
C GLN A 36 -55.06 -8.31 12.95
N GLU A 37 -54.48 -7.18 12.63
CA GLU A 37 -55.23 -6.10 11.92
C GLU A 37 -55.29 -6.26 10.41
N ARG A 38 -54.55 -7.15 9.79
CA ARG A 38 -54.46 -7.25 8.32
C ARG A 38 -55.50 -8.14 7.62
N SER A 39 -56.32 -8.91 8.37
CA SER A 39 -57.24 -9.88 7.75
C SER A 39 -58.74 -9.55 7.88
N VAL A 40 -59.12 -8.44 8.51
CA VAL A 40 -60.52 -8.11 8.77
C VAL A 40 -60.81 -6.68 8.32
N GLU A 41 -61.80 -6.51 7.41
CA GLU A 41 -62.26 -5.21 6.90
C GLU A 41 -63.12 -4.53 7.98
N LYS A 42 -62.74 -3.33 8.45
CA LYS A 42 -63.57 -2.57 9.41
C LYS A 42 -64.67 -1.86 8.67
N THR A 43 -65.91 -2.06 9.11
CA THR A 43 -67.12 -1.46 8.54
C THR A 43 -67.96 -0.77 9.64
N ASP A 44 -68.82 0.12 9.23
CA ASP A 44 -69.81 0.77 10.13
C ASP A 44 -71.04 -0.11 10.31
N TYR A 45 -71.82 0.13 11.39
CA TYR A 45 -72.99 -0.67 11.73
C TYR A 45 -74.12 -0.53 10.68
N SER A 46 -74.27 0.64 10.03
CA SER A 46 -75.23 0.86 8.95
C SER A 46 -74.92 0.03 7.68
N THR A 47 -73.63 -0.09 7.34
CA THR A 47 -73.19 -0.96 6.23
C THR A 47 -73.47 -2.45 6.55
N PHE A 48 -73.25 -2.86 7.80
CA PHE A 48 -73.61 -4.20 8.27
C PHE A 48 -75.09 -4.47 8.10
N LEU A 49 -75.99 -3.60 8.61
CA LEU A 49 -77.44 -3.75 8.46
C LEU A 49 -77.89 -3.79 7.00
N SER A 50 -77.35 -2.90 6.16
CA SER A 50 -77.66 -2.91 4.73
C SER A 50 -77.25 -4.22 4.03
N ASN A 51 -76.15 -4.83 4.45
CA ASN A 51 -75.71 -6.15 3.92
C ASN A 51 -76.61 -7.30 4.44
N VAL A 52 -77.12 -7.21 5.70
CA VAL A 52 -78.07 -8.14 6.27
C VAL A 52 -79.42 -8.07 5.49
N GLU A 53 -79.95 -6.86 5.29
CA GLU A 53 -81.21 -6.65 4.58
C GLU A 53 -81.18 -7.10 3.10
N ARG A 54 -79.99 -7.02 2.47
CA ARG A 54 -79.74 -7.54 1.11
C ARG A 54 -79.46 -9.03 1.01
N GLY A 55 -79.45 -9.74 2.14
CA GLY A 55 -79.15 -11.17 2.20
C GLY A 55 -77.72 -11.56 1.84
N ASN A 56 -76.79 -10.59 1.90
CA ASN A 56 -75.37 -10.80 1.49
C ASN A 56 -74.51 -11.34 2.63
N VAL A 57 -75.02 -11.44 3.87
CA VAL A 57 -74.29 -11.90 5.03
C VAL A 57 -74.53 -13.41 5.18
N SER A 58 -73.49 -14.20 5.01
CA SER A 58 -73.56 -15.65 5.10
C SER A 58 -73.48 -16.16 6.55
N LYS A 59 -72.63 -15.50 7.35
CA LYS A 59 -72.39 -15.86 8.75
C LYS A 59 -72.19 -14.60 9.58
N ALA A 60 -72.75 -14.58 10.79
CA ALA A 60 -72.52 -13.49 11.75
C ALA A 60 -72.19 -14.07 13.12
N GLU A 61 -71.07 -13.60 13.72
CA GLU A 61 -70.63 -13.93 15.07
C GLU A 61 -70.75 -12.69 15.95
N VAL A 62 -71.61 -12.76 16.94
CA VAL A 62 -71.88 -11.65 17.86
C VAL A 62 -71.08 -11.83 19.15
N GLN A 63 -70.15 -10.92 19.40
CA GLN A 63 -69.35 -10.82 20.63
C GLN A 63 -69.82 -9.64 21.47
N ASP A 64 -69.27 -9.46 22.67
CA ASP A 64 -69.73 -8.42 23.60
C ASP A 64 -69.59 -7.02 23.02
N ASP A 65 -68.50 -6.66 22.35
CA ASP A 65 -68.22 -5.33 21.84
C ASP A 65 -68.28 -5.23 20.30
N TYR A 66 -68.21 -6.35 19.58
CA TYR A 66 -68.08 -6.38 18.14
C TYR A 66 -68.94 -7.47 17.50
N ILE A 67 -69.31 -7.24 16.24
CA ILE A 67 -69.95 -8.26 15.38
C ILE A 67 -68.97 -8.53 14.24
N TYR A 68 -68.52 -9.78 14.11
CA TYR A 68 -67.80 -10.28 12.93
C TYR A 68 -68.78 -10.92 12.00
N TYR A 69 -68.72 -10.60 10.71
CA TYR A 69 -69.63 -11.12 9.73
C TYR A 69 -68.94 -11.37 8.37
N VAL A 70 -69.40 -12.36 7.64
CA VAL A 70 -68.86 -12.75 6.34
C VAL A 70 -69.77 -12.28 5.24
N VAL A 71 -69.26 -11.45 4.34
CA VAL A 71 -69.97 -10.96 3.14
C VAL A 71 -69.30 -11.50 1.89
N ARG A 72 -70.10 -11.96 0.94
CA ARG A 72 -69.59 -12.37 -0.36
C ARG A 72 -69.46 -11.18 -1.29
N LYS A 73 -68.22 -10.73 -1.54
CA LYS A 73 -67.89 -9.66 -2.50
C LYS A 73 -67.18 -10.29 -3.71
N ASN A 74 -67.68 -10.05 -4.92
CA ASN A 74 -67.06 -10.53 -6.18
C ASN A 74 -66.74 -12.03 -6.23
N GLY A 75 -67.49 -12.85 -5.49
CA GLY A 75 -67.29 -14.31 -5.46
C GLY A 75 -66.33 -14.81 -4.35
N GLU A 76 -65.73 -13.92 -3.59
CA GLU A 76 -64.87 -14.24 -2.42
C GLU A 76 -65.56 -13.89 -1.11
N ASP A 77 -65.32 -14.72 -0.09
CA ASP A 77 -65.85 -14.48 1.25
C ASP A 77 -64.91 -13.56 2.05
N VAL A 78 -65.36 -12.32 2.32
CA VAL A 78 -64.59 -11.33 3.05
C VAL A 78 -65.10 -11.22 4.51
N VAL A 79 -64.22 -11.34 5.48
CA VAL A 79 -64.54 -11.16 6.89
C VAL A 79 -64.52 -9.70 7.25
N CYS A 80 -65.69 -9.19 7.70
CA CYS A 80 -65.87 -7.81 8.12
C CYS A 80 -66.08 -7.76 9.63
N LYS A 81 -65.71 -6.62 10.23
CA LYS A 81 -65.91 -6.35 11.67
C LYS A 81 -66.61 -5.00 11.86
N THR A 82 -67.68 -4.99 12.66
CA THR A 82 -68.33 -3.76 13.07
C THR A 82 -68.48 -3.66 14.60
N VAL A 83 -68.62 -2.49 15.14
CA VAL A 83 -68.91 -2.28 16.55
C VAL A 83 -70.37 -2.65 16.81
N ARG A 84 -70.64 -3.43 17.85
CA ARG A 84 -72.02 -3.79 18.27
C ARG A 84 -72.73 -2.55 18.79
N MET A 85 -73.95 -2.34 18.32
CA MET A 85 -74.89 -1.36 18.89
C MET A 85 -76.02 -2.10 19.63
N ASP A 86 -76.64 -1.44 20.59
CA ASP A 86 -77.82 -1.97 21.31
C ASP A 86 -79.05 -1.92 20.37
N ASP A 87 -79.21 -2.99 19.61
CA ASP A 87 -80.32 -3.19 18.71
C ASP A 87 -81.13 -4.42 19.17
N PRO A 88 -82.31 -4.23 19.79
CA PRO A 88 -83.13 -5.32 20.26
C PRO A 88 -83.64 -6.24 19.18
N ASP A 89 -83.75 -5.72 17.92
CA ASP A 89 -84.30 -6.43 16.80
C ASP A 89 -83.21 -7.11 15.95
N LEU A 90 -81.94 -7.01 16.32
CA LEU A 90 -80.79 -7.55 15.56
C LEU A 90 -80.95 -9.07 15.28
N VAL A 91 -81.33 -9.83 16.29
CA VAL A 91 -81.46 -11.31 16.17
C VAL A 91 -82.60 -11.64 15.21
N SER A 92 -83.75 -10.93 15.30
CA SER A 92 -84.87 -11.12 14.36
C SER A 92 -84.50 -10.83 12.92
N ARG A 93 -83.79 -9.73 12.68
CA ARG A 93 -83.32 -9.31 11.34
C ARG A 93 -82.34 -10.29 10.75
N LEU A 94 -81.38 -10.80 11.54
CA LEU A 94 -80.43 -11.81 11.11
C LEU A 94 -81.12 -13.13 10.79
N TYR A 95 -82.17 -13.51 11.55
CA TYR A 95 -82.95 -14.70 11.34
C TYR A 95 -83.79 -14.60 10.04
N GLU A 96 -84.46 -13.47 9.83
CA GLU A 96 -85.24 -13.21 8.60
C GLU A 96 -84.37 -13.17 7.36
N ALA A 97 -83.12 -12.67 7.49
CA ALA A 97 -82.15 -12.64 6.40
C ALA A 97 -81.49 -14.01 6.11
N GLY A 98 -81.82 -15.06 6.92
CA GLY A 98 -81.25 -16.39 6.73
C GLY A 98 -79.78 -16.51 7.09
N THR A 99 -79.23 -15.58 7.85
CA THR A 99 -77.84 -15.55 8.24
C THR A 99 -77.57 -16.57 9.36
N SER A 100 -76.53 -17.41 9.19
CA SER A 100 -76.10 -18.33 10.26
C SER A 100 -75.50 -17.54 11.45
N MET A 101 -76.08 -17.70 12.63
CA MET A 101 -75.64 -17.04 13.83
C MET A 101 -74.86 -17.96 14.76
N GLU A 102 -73.68 -17.53 15.18
CA GLU A 102 -72.91 -18.20 16.22
C GLU A 102 -72.66 -17.27 17.41
N ALA A 103 -72.96 -17.71 18.62
CA ALA A 103 -72.53 -17.09 19.85
C ALA A 103 -71.32 -17.81 20.42
N VAL A 104 -70.22 -17.13 20.58
CA VAL A 104 -68.98 -17.74 21.09
C VAL A 104 -68.94 -17.57 22.58
N GLU A 105 -68.82 -18.70 23.34
CA GLU A 105 -68.51 -18.62 24.75
C GLU A 105 -67.13 -17.98 24.96
N PRO A 106 -66.98 -16.98 25.86
CA PRO A 106 -65.68 -16.38 26.12
C PRO A 106 -64.71 -17.45 26.65
N GLN A 107 -63.75 -17.84 25.84
CA GLN A 107 -62.67 -18.73 26.30
C GLN A 107 -61.88 -17.98 27.38
N LYS A 108 -62.08 -18.35 28.63
CA LYS A 108 -61.18 -17.97 29.74
C LYS A 108 -59.82 -18.57 29.54
N GLN A 109 -59.02 -18.01 28.63
CA GLN A 109 -57.61 -18.34 28.58
C GLN A 109 -56.98 -17.99 29.92
N SER A 110 -56.36 -19.00 30.56
CA SER A 110 -55.64 -18.79 31.81
C SER A 110 -54.52 -17.77 31.57
N ILE A 111 -54.65 -16.58 32.09
CA ILE A 111 -53.64 -15.51 32.02
C ILE A 111 -52.29 -16.00 32.46
N LEU A 112 -52.26 -16.93 33.42
CA LEU A 112 -51.03 -17.60 33.87
C LEU A 112 -50.35 -18.46 32.78
N LEU A 113 -51.13 -19.20 31.99
CA LEU A 113 -50.58 -20.03 30.92
C LEU A 113 -50.03 -19.21 29.78
N SER A 114 -50.69 -18.11 29.38
CA SER A 114 -50.21 -17.20 28.35
C SER A 114 -48.95 -16.44 28.79
N LEU A 115 -48.82 -16.06 30.06
CA LEU A 115 -47.60 -15.49 30.63
C LEU A 115 -46.43 -16.44 30.63
N VAL A 116 -46.66 -17.71 30.98
CA VAL A 116 -45.60 -18.74 31.00
C VAL A 116 -45.10 -19.03 29.58
N ILE A 117 -46.01 -19.23 28.65
CA ILE A 117 -45.62 -19.55 27.25
C ILE A 117 -45.05 -18.33 26.54
N GLY A 118 -45.60 -17.13 26.75
CA GLY A 118 -45.18 -15.92 26.06
C GLY A 118 -43.89 -15.32 26.60
N TYR A 119 -43.57 -15.48 27.86
CA TYR A 119 -42.46 -14.79 28.51
C TYR A 119 -41.47 -15.69 29.22
N VAL A 120 -41.92 -16.66 30.04
CA VAL A 120 -41.00 -17.46 30.83
C VAL A 120 -40.19 -18.42 29.96
N ILE A 121 -40.85 -19.14 29.04
CA ILE A 121 -40.17 -20.10 28.15
C ILE A 121 -39.14 -19.44 27.25
N PRO A 122 -39.39 -18.32 26.52
CA PRO A 122 -38.40 -17.63 25.74
C PRO A 122 -37.20 -17.12 26.54
N ILE A 123 -37.43 -16.62 27.76
CA ILE A 123 -36.33 -16.17 28.64
C ILE A 123 -35.44 -17.35 29.05
N VAL A 124 -36.04 -18.48 29.42
CA VAL A 124 -35.30 -19.71 29.82
C VAL A 124 -34.48 -20.22 28.62
N ILE A 125 -35.10 -20.28 27.43
CA ILE A 125 -34.40 -20.68 26.20
C ILE A 125 -33.24 -19.73 25.89
N PHE A 126 -33.45 -18.40 26.01
CA PHE A 126 -32.40 -17.41 25.75
C PHE A 126 -31.22 -17.52 26.74
N VAL A 127 -31.51 -17.72 28.03
CA VAL A 127 -30.46 -17.93 29.05
C VAL A 127 -29.69 -19.23 28.78
N PHE A 128 -30.40 -20.29 28.39
CA PHE A 128 -29.77 -21.56 28.08
C PHE A 128 -28.94 -21.51 26.81
N LEU A 129 -29.46 -20.88 25.74
CA LEU A 129 -28.77 -20.67 24.48
C LEU A 129 -27.56 -19.76 24.67
N GLY A 130 -27.70 -18.69 25.45
CA GLY A 130 -26.61 -17.78 25.80
C GLY A 130 -25.47 -18.45 26.55
N ARG A 131 -25.81 -19.33 27.53
CA ARG A 131 -24.81 -20.15 28.24
C ARG A 131 -24.17 -21.19 27.33
N TRP A 132 -24.94 -21.83 26.45
CA TRP A 132 -24.44 -22.81 25.50
C TRP A 132 -23.53 -22.16 24.43
N LEU A 133 -23.93 -21.00 23.86
CA LEU A 133 -23.14 -20.25 22.91
C LEU A 133 -21.85 -19.73 23.55
N SER A 134 -21.92 -19.18 24.77
CA SER A 134 -20.74 -18.71 25.49
C SER A 134 -19.76 -19.84 25.80
N LYS A 135 -20.28 -21.03 26.15
CA LYS A 135 -19.46 -22.22 26.37
C LYS A 135 -18.79 -22.73 25.09
N LYS A 136 -19.51 -22.67 23.95
CA LYS A 136 -19.00 -23.09 22.63
C LYS A 136 -18.03 -22.07 22.06
N MET A 137 -18.27 -20.77 22.19
CA MET A 137 -17.31 -19.71 21.83
C MET A 137 -16.07 -19.75 22.71
N MET A 138 -16.19 -20.03 24.02
CA MET A 138 -15.04 -20.18 24.91
C MET A 138 -14.18 -21.42 24.60
N SER A 139 -14.77 -22.49 24.07
CA SER A 139 -14.00 -23.69 23.66
C SER A 139 -13.37 -23.56 22.27
N SER A 140 -13.91 -22.70 21.38
CA SER A 140 -13.38 -22.44 20.04
C SER A 140 -12.33 -21.34 20.03
N MET A 141 -12.27 -20.46 21.02
CA MET A 141 -11.28 -19.39 21.20
C MET A 141 -10.26 -19.73 22.31
N GLY A 142 -9.85 -20.97 22.44
CA GLY A 142 -8.67 -21.46 23.18
C GLY A 142 -8.21 -20.59 24.35
N GLY A 143 -9.02 -20.35 25.37
CA GLY A 143 -8.53 -19.61 26.54
C GLY A 143 -9.57 -19.44 27.63
N GLY A 144 -9.19 -19.83 28.87
CA GLY A 144 -9.91 -19.59 30.10
C GLY A 144 -10.18 -18.11 30.42
N PRO A 145 -10.61 -17.73 31.62
CA PRO A 145 -11.08 -16.38 31.99
C PRO A 145 -10.08 -15.23 31.80
N GLY A 146 -8.93 -15.48 31.15
CA GLY A 146 -7.93 -14.48 30.70
C GLY A 146 -8.09 -13.92 29.30
N GLY A 147 -9.05 -14.40 28.47
CA GLY A 147 -9.18 -14.00 27.06
C GLY A 147 -9.49 -12.52 26.81
N ALA A 148 -10.08 -11.81 27.76
CA ALA A 148 -10.29 -10.36 27.67
C ALA A 148 -9.01 -9.52 27.91
N MET A 149 -7.92 -10.13 28.40
CA MET A 149 -6.60 -9.47 28.57
C MET A 149 -5.66 -9.71 27.39
N SER A 150 -6.07 -10.46 26.35
CA SER A 150 -5.21 -10.77 25.20
C SER A 150 -5.21 -9.73 24.08
N PHE A 151 -6.13 -8.79 24.09
CA PHE A 151 -6.28 -7.78 23.01
C PHE A 151 -5.17 -6.72 22.97
N GLY A 152 -4.27 -6.68 23.91
CA GLY A 152 -3.15 -5.72 23.93
C GLY A 152 -1.77 -6.38 23.83
N LYS A 153 -1.69 -7.67 23.52
CA LYS A 153 -0.39 -8.33 23.38
C LYS A 153 0.26 -7.99 22.05
N SER A 154 1.51 -7.64 22.11
CA SER A 154 2.35 -7.44 20.94
C SER A 154 2.49 -8.76 20.16
N ASN A 155 2.23 -8.74 18.85
CA ASN A 155 2.52 -9.85 17.94
C ASN A 155 3.96 -9.79 17.42
N ALA A 156 4.86 -9.07 18.09
CA ALA A 156 6.25 -8.98 17.69
C ALA A 156 6.86 -10.38 17.50
N LYS A 157 7.44 -10.60 16.34
CA LYS A 157 8.16 -11.83 16.05
C LYS A 157 9.46 -11.83 16.84
N VAL A 158 9.56 -12.72 17.82
CA VAL A 158 10.78 -12.90 18.60
C VAL A 158 11.66 -13.92 17.89
N TYR A 159 12.77 -13.47 17.35
CA TYR A 159 13.80 -14.33 16.82
C TYR A 159 14.82 -14.61 17.92
N VAL A 160 14.93 -15.84 18.38
CA VAL A 160 15.95 -16.26 19.34
C VAL A 160 17.30 -16.42 18.66
N LYS A 161 18.39 -16.33 19.44
CA LYS A 161 19.80 -16.38 19.05
C LYS A 161 20.16 -17.40 17.93
N SER A 162 19.44 -18.50 17.81
CA SER A 162 19.66 -19.55 16.80
C SER A 162 18.89 -19.35 15.50
N SER A 163 17.96 -18.40 15.40
CA SER A 163 17.01 -18.31 14.26
C SER A 163 17.34 -17.20 13.26
N THR A 164 18.16 -16.22 13.60
CA THR A 164 18.50 -15.15 12.66
C THR A 164 19.55 -15.56 11.66
N GLY A 165 20.56 -16.35 12.03
CA GLY A 165 21.60 -16.91 11.13
C GLY A 165 22.30 -15.93 10.19
N ILE A 166 21.75 -14.70 10.05
CA ILE A 166 22.19 -13.65 9.13
C ILE A 166 23.25 -12.82 9.83
N LYS A 167 24.41 -12.66 9.20
CA LYS A 167 25.53 -11.86 9.66
C LYS A 167 25.85 -10.71 8.69
N PHE A 168 26.73 -9.80 9.08
CA PHE A 168 27.20 -8.74 8.18
C PHE A 168 27.86 -9.26 6.91
N THR A 169 28.42 -10.47 6.92
CA THR A 169 28.95 -11.15 5.75
C THR A 169 27.89 -11.54 4.72
N ASP A 170 26.62 -11.59 5.11
CA ASP A 170 25.48 -11.86 4.23
C ASP A 170 24.87 -10.59 3.64
N VAL A 171 25.32 -9.42 4.11
CA VAL A 171 24.92 -8.10 3.63
C VAL A 171 26.08 -7.52 2.84
N ALA A 172 25.90 -7.39 1.55
CA ALA A 172 26.89 -6.78 0.65
C ALA A 172 26.61 -5.29 0.46
N GLY A 173 27.64 -4.51 0.21
CA GLY A 173 27.58 -3.06 0.18
C GLY A 173 27.30 -2.45 1.57
N GLU A 174 26.95 -1.16 1.62
CA GLU A 174 26.57 -0.43 2.85
C GLU A 174 27.68 -0.42 3.93
N ASP A 175 28.92 -0.24 3.51
CA ASP A 175 30.06 -0.37 4.41
C ASP A 175 30.04 0.67 5.52
N GLU A 176 29.63 1.91 5.24
CA GLU A 176 29.46 2.99 6.22
C GLU A 176 28.34 2.68 7.23
N ALA A 177 27.21 2.16 6.75
CA ALA A 177 26.13 1.76 7.65
C ALA A 177 26.53 0.58 8.54
N LYS A 178 27.29 -0.38 8.01
CA LYS A 178 27.83 -1.52 8.78
C LYS A 178 28.83 -1.04 9.84
N GLU A 179 29.71 -0.09 9.54
CA GLU A 179 30.67 0.47 10.49
C GLU A 179 29.94 1.08 11.69
N LEU A 180 28.94 1.95 11.43
CA LEU A 180 28.11 2.56 12.47
C LEU A 180 27.31 1.53 13.29
N LEU A 181 26.86 0.45 12.66
CA LEU A 181 26.13 -0.62 13.33
C LEU A 181 27.04 -1.56 14.11
N THR A 182 28.31 -1.70 13.70
CA THR A 182 29.31 -2.50 14.42
C THR A 182 29.61 -1.90 15.79
N GLU A 183 29.55 -0.57 15.93
CA GLU A 183 29.68 0.09 17.27
C GLU A 183 28.54 -0.36 18.20
N ILE A 184 27.33 -0.53 17.69
CA ILE A 184 26.18 -1.02 18.48
C ILE A 184 26.41 -2.48 18.90
N VAL A 185 26.97 -3.30 18.02
CA VAL A 185 27.32 -4.70 18.33
C VAL A 185 28.41 -4.76 19.39
N ASP A 186 29.49 -3.95 19.27
CA ASP A 186 30.59 -3.89 20.28
C ASP A 186 30.05 -3.43 21.64
N TYR A 187 29.16 -2.44 21.67
CA TYR A 187 28.52 -2.01 22.92
C TYR A 187 27.70 -3.12 23.58
N LEU A 188 26.92 -3.88 22.80
CA LEU A 188 26.12 -4.99 23.34
C LEU A 188 26.99 -6.10 23.94
N HIS A 189 28.21 -6.30 23.41
CA HIS A 189 29.16 -7.27 23.91
C HIS A 189 30.00 -6.71 25.09
N ASN A 190 30.42 -5.44 25.01
CA ASN A 190 31.38 -4.84 25.91
C ASN A 190 30.91 -3.48 26.45
N PRO A 191 29.78 -3.38 27.17
CA PRO A 191 29.23 -2.10 27.63
C PRO A 191 30.17 -1.34 28.59
N GLN A 192 30.99 -2.05 29.34
CA GLN A 192 31.93 -1.44 30.30
C GLN A 192 32.99 -0.55 29.64
N LYS A 193 33.49 -0.93 28.47
CA LYS A 193 34.45 -0.17 27.68
C LYS A 193 33.98 1.26 27.38
N TYR A 194 32.70 1.43 27.17
CA TYR A 194 32.08 2.74 26.86
C TYR A 194 31.81 3.54 28.14
N THR A 195 31.33 2.88 29.19
CA THR A 195 31.05 3.55 30.48
C THR A 195 32.29 4.03 31.19
N GLU A 196 33.42 3.33 31.06
CA GLU A 196 34.71 3.73 31.65
C GLU A 196 35.23 5.06 31.10
N ILE A 197 34.97 5.37 29.84
CA ILE A 197 35.35 6.64 29.19
C ILE A 197 34.27 7.71 29.41
N GLY A 198 33.11 7.34 29.97
CA GLY A 198 31.96 8.25 30.14
C GLY A 198 31.13 8.43 28.88
N ALA A 199 31.31 7.56 27.88
CA ALA A 199 30.49 7.57 26.68
C ALA A 199 29.08 6.98 26.96
N SER A 200 28.06 7.68 26.53
CA SER A 200 26.66 7.18 26.52
C SER A 200 26.29 6.69 25.14
N MET A 201 25.90 5.41 25.03
CA MET A 201 25.39 4.92 23.76
C MET A 201 24.00 5.46 23.45
N PRO A 202 23.71 5.70 22.16
CA PRO A 202 22.37 6.09 21.75
C PRO A 202 21.36 4.99 22.13
N LYS A 203 20.23 5.40 22.71
CA LYS A 203 19.14 4.48 23.04
C LYS A 203 18.48 3.89 21.79
N GLY A 204 18.51 4.65 20.69
CA GLY A 204 17.92 4.25 19.43
C GLY A 204 18.69 4.74 18.22
N ALA A 205 18.70 3.92 17.17
CA ALA A 205 19.21 4.29 15.87
C ALA A 205 18.12 4.14 14.79
N LEU A 206 18.09 5.11 13.86
CA LEU A 206 17.13 5.18 12.78
C LEU A 206 17.82 4.89 11.45
N LEU A 207 17.48 3.76 10.82
CA LEU A 207 17.88 3.41 9.46
C LEU A 207 17.03 4.19 8.45
N VAL A 208 17.68 5.00 7.63
CA VAL A 208 17.00 5.92 6.71
C VAL A 208 17.48 5.69 5.29
N GLY A 209 16.58 5.55 4.33
CA GLY A 209 16.97 5.39 2.93
C GLY A 209 15.84 4.90 2.03
N PRO A 210 16.08 4.78 0.72
CA PRO A 210 15.09 4.32 -0.24
C PRO A 210 14.54 2.92 0.07
N PRO A 211 13.36 2.57 -0.46
CA PRO A 211 12.85 1.20 -0.33
C PRO A 211 13.78 0.21 -1.03
N GLY A 212 13.86 -1.02 -0.50
CA GLY A 212 14.65 -2.09 -1.11
C GLY A 212 16.16 -2.05 -0.84
N THR A 213 16.69 -1.08 -0.09
CA THR A 213 18.13 -0.97 0.23
C THR A 213 18.62 -1.94 1.31
N GLY A 214 17.72 -2.71 1.93
CA GLY A 214 18.14 -3.74 2.89
C GLY A 214 18.09 -3.35 4.37
N LYS A 215 17.41 -2.26 4.75
CA LYS A 215 17.29 -1.77 6.14
C LYS A 215 16.87 -2.86 7.14
N THR A 216 15.84 -3.62 6.80
CA THR A 216 15.36 -4.74 7.62
C THR A 216 16.39 -5.89 7.67
N LEU A 217 17.15 -6.11 6.60
CA LEU A 217 18.21 -7.12 6.54
C LEU A 217 19.38 -6.73 7.42
N LEU A 218 19.81 -5.45 7.37
CA LEU A 218 20.84 -4.87 8.23
C LEU A 218 20.48 -5.01 9.71
N ALA A 219 19.23 -4.67 10.10
CA ALA A 219 18.77 -4.81 11.48
C ALA A 219 18.85 -6.26 11.97
N LYS A 220 18.52 -7.24 11.11
CA LYS A 220 18.67 -8.67 11.43
C LYS A 220 20.13 -9.09 11.52
N ALA A 221 21.00 -8.54 10.67
CA ALA A 221 22.43 -8.83 10.69
C ALA A 221 23.09 -8.31 11.98
N VAL A 222 22.70 -7.13 12.46
CA VAL A 222 23.15 -6.59 13.76
C VAL A 222 22.81 -7.56 14.89
N ALA A 223 21.60 -8.07 14.92
CA ALA A 223 21.16 -9.01 15.95
C ALA A 223 21.88 -10.37 15.85
N GLY A 224 22.14 -10.83 14.64
CA GLY A 224 22.88 -12.07 14.39
C GLY A 224 24.36 -11.95 14.74
N GLU A 225 24.96 -10.77 14.50
CA GLU A 225 26.36 -10.47 14.87
C GLU A 225 26.51 -10.29 16.39
N ALA A 226 25.58 -9.55 17.02
CA ALA A 226 25.55 -9.35 18.47
C ALA A 226 25.10 -10.61 19.25
N GLU A 227 24.59 -11.62 18.57
CA GLU A 227 24.07 -12.86 19.15
C GLU A 227 23.05 -12.62 20.29
N VAL A 228 22.20 -11.60 20.16
CA VAL A 228 21.14 -11.26 21.11
C VAL A 228 19.75 -11.55 20.54
N PRO A 229 18.72 -11.68 21.40
CA PRO A 229 17.33 -11.78 20.95
C PRO A 229 16.92 -10.57 20.11
N PHE A 230 16.15 -10.82 19.03
CA PHE A 230 15.66 -9.82 18.09
C PHE A 230 14.13 -9.79 18.09
N PHE A 231 13.56 -8.65 18.46
CA PHE A 231 12.13 -8.39 18.40
C PHE A 231 11.84 -7.57 17.14
N SER A 232 11.07 -8.09 16.21
CA SER A 232 10.71 -7.37 14.99
C SER A 232 9.21 -7.14 14.92
N ILE A 233 8.84 -5.89 14.71
CA ILE A 233 7.45 -5.46 14.52
C ILE A 233 7.38 -4.40 13.42
N SER A 234 6.30 -4.38 12.65
CA SER A 234 6.01 -3.28 11.72
C SER A 234 5.24 -2.16 12.44
N GLY A 235 5.53 -0.90 12.10
CA GLY A 235 4.76 0.25 12.58
C GLY A 235 3.26 0.12 12.29
N SER A 236 2.90 -0.52 11.20
CA SER A 236 1.50 -0.81 10.85
C SER A 236 0.79 -1.74 11.83
N GLU A 237 1.51 -2.63 12.52
CA GLU A 237 0.94 -3.54 13.53
C GLU A 237 0.50 -2.83 14.82
N PHE A 238 0.94 -1.59 15.03
CA PHE A 238 0.48 -0.75 16.14
C PHE A 238 -0.79 0.03 15.81
N VAL A 239 -1.15 0.17 14.53
CA VAL A 239 -2.36 0.89 14.13
C VAL A 239 -3.55 -0.05 14.25
N GLU A 240 -4.46 0.26 15.19
CA GLU A 240 -5.63 -0.55 15.50
C GLU A 240 -6.92 0.28 15.35
N MET A 241 -8.05 -0.41 15.21
CA MET A 241 -9.37 0.25 15.14
C MET A 241 -9.87 0.78 16.49
N PHE A 242 -9.34 0.25 17.59
CA PHE A 242 -9.78 0.61 18.94
C PHE A 242 -8.73 1.47 19.65
N VAL A 243 -9.14 2.64 20.09
CA VAL A 243 -8.30 3.60 20.79
C VAL A 243 -7.63 2.98 22.02
N GLY A 244 -6.31 3.14 22.12
CA GLY A 244 -5.49 2.64 23.23
C GLY A 244 -4.92 1.24 23.05
N MET A 245 -5.29 0.49 22.02
CA MET A 245 -4.72 -0.84 21.77
C MET A 245 -3.30 -0.77 21.24
N GLY A 246 -2.98 0.16 20.36
CA GLY A 246 -1.62 0.41 19.89
C GLY A 246 -0.68 0.76 21.04
N ALA A 247 -1.10 1.67 21.92
CA ALA A 247 -0.34 2.01 23.12
C ALA A 247 -0.13 0.81 24.08
N ALA A 248 -1.12 -0.09 24.19
CA ALA A 248 -0.96 -1.31 24.98
C ALA A 248 0.05 -2.29 24.37
N LYS A 249 0.10 -2.41 23.03
CA LYS A 249 1.09 -3.22 22.32
C LYS A 249 2.51 -2.68 22.49
N VAL A 250 2.66 -1.35 22.45
CA VAL A 250 3.96 -0.70 22.72
C VAL A 250 4.44 -1.06 24.13
N ARG A 251 3.62 -0.89 25.16
CA ARG A 251 3.98 -1.26 26.55
C ARG A 251 4.36 -2.73 26.67
N ASP A 252 3.61 -3.63 26.05
CA ASP A 252 3.88 -5.06 26.10
C ASP A 252 5.21 -5.41 25.41
N LEU A 253 5.49 -4.81 24.25
CA LEU A 253 6.75 -4.98 23.53
C LEU A 253 7.95 -4.57 24.40
N PHE A 254 7.92 -3.37 24.98
CA PHE A 254 9.01 -2.88 25.83
C PHE A 254 9.16 -3.69 27.13
N LYS A 255 8.07 -4.16 27.70
CA LYS A 255 8.11 -5.08 28.82
C LYS A 255 8.81 -6.39 28.46
N GLN A 256 8.45 -7.00 27.33
CA GLN A 256 9.08 -8.25 26.85
C GLN A 256 10.57 -8.03 26.53
N ALA A 257 10.92 -6.89 25.94
CA ALA A 257 12.32 -6.54 25.66
C ALA A 257 13.14 -6.39 26.95
N ASN A 258 12.61 -5.71 27.96
CA ASN A 258 13.25 -5.59 29.28
C ASN A 258 13.45 -6.94 29.99
N GLU A 259 12.50 -7.87 29.84
CA GLU A 259 12.58 -9.23 30.42
C GLU A 259 13.66 -10.08 29.74
N LYS A 260 14.00 -9.78 28.48
CA LYS A 260 14.95 -10.54 27.67
C LYS A 260 16.24 -9.77 27.34
N ALA A 261 16.54 -8.71 28.06
CA ALA A 261 17.76 -7.94 27.89
C ALA A 261 19.03 -8.80 28.18
N PRO A 262 20.16 -8.63 27.44
CA PRO A 262 20.31 -7.71 26.32
C PRO A 262 19.57 -8.17 25.05
N CYS A 263 18.96 -7.24 24.30
CA CYS A 263 18.20 -7.54 23.08
C CYS A 263 18.12 -6.32 22.15
N ILE A 264 17.68 -6.57 20.90
CA ILE A 264 17.39 -5.53 19.93
C ILE A 264 15.89 -5.52 19.64
N VAL A 265 15.27 -4.34 19.70
CA VAL A 265 13.90 -4.08 19.26
C VAL A 265 13.95 -3.35 17.93
N PHE A 266 13.38 -3.94 16.88
CA PHE A 266 13.34 -3.34 15.56
C PHE A 266 11.90 -2.99 15.18
N ILE A 267 11.70 -1.71 14.82
CA ILE A 267 10.41 -1.18 14.36
C ILE A 267 10.56 -0.79 12.90
N ASP A 268 9.99 -1.59 12.01
CA ASP A 268 9.98 -1.26 10.58
C ASP A 268 8.87 -0.26 10.26
N GLU A 269 9.06 0.55 9.22
CA GLU A 269 8.07 1.55 8.77
C GLU A 269 7.56 2.45 9.92
N ILE A 270 8.48 2.98 10.73
CA ILE A 270 8.15 3.81 11.91
C ILE A 270 7.32 5.05 11.55
N ASP A 271 7.40 5.53 10.31
CA ASP A 271 6.62 6.64 9.79
C ASP A 271 5.11 6.37 9.76
N THR A 272 4.67 5.10 9.85
CA THR A 272 3.26 4.74 9.97
C THR A 272 2.63 5.29 11.26
N ILE A 273 3.38 5.30 12.37
CA ILE A 273 2.93 5.82 13.67
C ILE A 273 3.56 7.15 14.03
N GLY A 274 4.74 7.45 13.48
CA GLY A 274 5.57 8.60 13.81
C GLY A 274 5.36 9.84 12.94
N LYS A 275 4.30 9.94 12.16
CA LYS A 275 4.07 11.05 11.23
C LYS A 275 3.80 12.36 11.97
N LYS A 276 4.33 13.49 11.42
CA LYS A 276 4.05 14.86 11.89
C LYS A 276 2.54 15.14 11.96
N ARG A 277 2.14 16.00 12.88
CA ARG A 277 0.77 16.48 13.02
C ARG A 277 0.42 17.38 11.86
N ASP A 278 -0.54 16.97 11.04
CA ASP A 278 -1.15 17.85 10.04
C ASP A 278 -2.20 18.71 10.73
N SER A 279 -1.98 20.02 10.78
CA SER A 279 -2.85 21.01 11.45
C SER A 279 -4.22 21.21 10.78
N GLY A 280 -4.63 20.37 9.82
CA GLY A 280 -5.81 20.61 8.98
C GLY A 280 -6.84 19.50 8.84
N SER A 281 -6.64 18.29 9.37
CA SER A 281 -7.57 17.18 9.13
C SER A 281 -8.19 16.64 10.42
N PHE A 282 -9.42 17.04 10.70
CA PHE A 282 -10.30 16.45 11.72
C PHE A 282 -10.83 15.08 11.24
N THR A 283 -10.01 14.05 11.26
CA THR A 283 -10.49 12.69 11.01
C THR A 283 -10.10 11.81 12.18
N GLY A 284 -11.06 11.16 12.83
CA GLY A 284 -10.94 10.39 14.08
C GLY A 284 -9.96 9.19 14.07
N GLY A 285 -9.15 9.01 13.01
CA GLY A 285 -8.06 8.05 12.96
C GLY A 285 -6.70 8.60 13.43
N ASN A 286 -6.58 9.91 13.70
CA ASN A 286 -5.33 10.52 14.16
C ASN A 286 -5.10 10.33 15.67
N ASP A 287 -6.17 10.25 16.48
CA ASP A 287 -6.08 10.18 17.94
C ASP A 287 -5.39 8.89 18.41
N GLU A 288 -5.62 7.76 17.75
CA GLU A 288 -5.01 6.49 18.13
C GLU A 288 -3.52 6.44 17.78
N ARG A 289 -3.16 6.94 16.58
CA ARG A 289 -1.74 7.02 16.17
C ARG A 289 -0.96 7.95 17.11
N GLU A 290 -1.54 9.10 17.45
CA GLU A 290 -0.94 10.05 18.37
C GLU A 290 -0.77 9.45 19.77
N GLN A 291 -1.77 8.74 20.28
CA GLN A 291 -1.68 8.04 21.56
C GLN A 291 -0.59 6.96 21.55
N THR A 292 -0.49 6.22 20.45
CA THR A 292 0.53 5.18 20.26
C THR A 292 1.94 5.80 20.18
N LEU A 293 2.10 6.90 19.42
CA LEU A 293 3.35 7.65 19.35
C LEU A 293 3.76 8.18 20.72
N ASN A 294 2.85 8.83 21.44
CA ASN A 294 3.13 9.36 22.78
C ASN A 294 3.51 8.25 23.77
N GLN A 295 2.91 7.07 23.67
CA GLN A 295 3.31 5.91 24.45
C GLN A 295 4.73 5.42 24.08
N LEU A 296 5.03 5.35 22.78
CA LEU A 296 6.39 4.99 22.31
C LEU A 296 7.44 5.96 22.87
N LEU A 297 7.19 7.27 22.77
CA LEU A 297 8.08 8.29 23.32
C LEU A 297 8.25 8.13 24.83
N THR A 298 7.19 7.84 25.57
CA THR A 298 7.23 7.61 27.02
C THR A 298 8.05 6.39 27.37
N GLU A 299 7.88 5.27 26.64
CA GLU A 299 8.66 4.05 26.88
C GLU A 299 10.15 4.28 26.58
N MET A 300 10.47 5.00 25.48
CA MET A 300 11.86 5.35 25.14
C MET A 300 12.52 6.27 26.17
N ASP A 301 11.80 7.25 26.70
CA ASP A 301 12.31 8.16 27.73
C ASP A 301 12.52 7.45 29.07
N GLY A 302 11.58 6.58 29.44
CA GLY A 302 11.64 5.78 30.67
C GLY A 302 12.60 4.59 30.61
N PHE A 303 13.21 4.37 29.46
CA PHE A 303 14.02 3.20 29.19
C PHE A 303 15.45 3.35 29.73
N ASP A 304 15.91 2.35 30.48
CA ASP A 304 17.27 2.30 31.00
C ASP A 304 18.21 1.62 29.98
N GLY A 305 18.97 2.45 29.24
CA GLY A 305 19.94 1.97 28.25
C GLY A 305 21.05 1.09 28.84
N SER A 306 21.29 1.14 30.15
CA SER A 306 22.34 0.34 30.83
C SER A 306 22.01 -1.16 30.83
N LYS A 307 20.76 -1.55 30.59
CA LYS A 307 20.33 -2.95 30.53
C LYS A 307 20.65 -3.65 29.20
N GLY A 308 21.26 -2.96 28.24
CA GLY A 308 21.66 -3.52 26.96
C GLY A 308 20.51 -3.76 25.98
N VAL A 309 19.42 -2.99 26.08
CA VAL A 309 18.40 -3.01 25.04
C VAL A 309 18.66 -1.86 24.08
N VAL A 310 18.66 -2.14 22.77
CA VAL A 310 18.85 -1.16 21.70
C VAL A 310 17.61 -1.15 20.82
N ILE A 311 17.12 0.04 20.50
CA ILE A 311 15.98 0.23 19.63
C ILE A 311 16.49 0.62 18.24
N LEU A 312 16.20 -0.20 17.24
CA LEU A 312 16.42 0.14 15.83
C LEU A 312 15.07 0.46 15.18
N ALA A 313 15.01 1.49 14.37
CA ALA A 313 13.84 1.74 13.53
C ALA A 313 14.25 1.94 12.09
N ALA A 314 13.33 1.69 11.15
CA ALA A 314 13.55 1.95 9.75
C ALA A 314 12.43 2.83 9.16
N THR A 315 12.80 3.72 8.25
CA THR A 315 11.86 4.54 7.48
C THR A 315 12.40 4.85 6.09
N ASN A 316 11.48 4.97 5.15
CA ASN A 316 11.75 5.53 3.82
C ASN A 316 11.45 7.04 3.77
N ARG A 317 10.84 7.61 4.82
CA ARG A 317 10.35 9.00 4.88
C ARG A 317 10.79 9.73 6.13
N PRO A 318 12.08 10.01 6.30
CA PRO A 318 12.57 10.66 7.53
C PRO A 318 11.93 12.03 7.76
N ASP A 319 11.63 12.77 6.68
CA ASP A 319 11.07 14.11 6.75
C ASP A 319 9.62 14.15 7.24
N SER A 320 8.90 13.02 7.13
CA SER A 320 7.53 12.89 7.63
C SER A 320 7.45 12.61 9.13
N LEU A 321 8.59 12.26 9.76
CA LEU A 321 8.61 11.91 11.18
C LEU A 321 8.42 13.12 12.10
N ASP A 322 7.73 12.89 13.21
CA ASP A 322 7.62 13.88 14.28
C ASP A 322 9.01 14.20 14.85
N PRO A 323 9.41 15.49 14.93
CA PRO A 323 10.69 15.89 15.48
C PRO A 323 10.95 15.37 16.90
N ALA A 324 9.90 15.05 17.65
CA ALA A 324 10.03 14.49 18.99
C ALA A 324 10.74 13.11 19.00
N LEU A 325 10.57 12.31 17.95
CA LEU A 325 11.26 11.02 17.79
C LEU A 325 12.77 11.19 17.62
N LEU A 326 13.19 12.31 17.05
CA LEU A 326 14.58 12.58 16.66
C LEU A 326 15.38 13.36 17.72
N ARG A 327 14.78 13.57 18.92
CA ARG A 327 15.46 14.25 20.02
C ARG A 327 16.49 13.34 20.68
N PRO A 328 17.58 13.93 21.26
CA PRO A 328 18.54 13.16 22.03
C PRO A 328 17.88 12.29 23.11
N GLY A 329 18.35 11.06 23.23
CA GLY A 329 17.80 10.05 24.15
C GLY A 329 16.69 9.20 23.54
N ARG A 330 16.36 9.38 22.23
CA ARG A 330 15.41 8.60 21.44
C ARG A 330 16.10 8.04 20.19
N PHE A 331 15.68 8.41 18.96
CA PHE A 331 16.42 8.08 17.74
C PHE A 331 17.42 9.20 17.43
N ASP A 332 18.45 9.28 18.23
CA ASP A 332 19.48 10.33 18.16
C ASP A 332 20.58 10.01 17.13
N ARG A 333 20.73 8.74 16.74
CA ARG A 333 21.64 8.34 15.68
C ARG A 333 20.86 8.01 14.40
N ARG A 334 21.17 8.74 13.31
CA ARG A 334 20.65 8.43 11.98
C ARG A 334 21.70 7.70 11.18
N ILE A 335 21.33 6.56 10.60
CA ILE A 335 22.20 5.71 9.79
C ILE A 335 21.62 5.71 8.39
N PRO A 336 22.25 6.40 7.41
CA PRO A 336 21.84 6.37 6.03
C PRO A 336 22.10 4.97 5.46
N VAL A 337 21.14 4.46 4.69
CA VAL A 337 21.21 3.21 3.95
C VAL A 337 20.80 3.56 2.53
N GLU A 338 21.78 3.89 1.70
CA GLU A 338 21.58 4.47 0.38
C GLU A 338 21.44 3.40 -0.71
N LEU A 339 21.23 3.82 -1.96
CA LEU A 339 21.32 2.88 -3.07
C LEU A 339 22.78 2.44 -3.23
N PRO A 340 23.03 1.15 -3.54
CA PRO A 340 24.40 0.63 -3.62
C PRO A 340 25.15 1.27 -4.80
N ASP A 341 26.42 1.62 -4.55
CA ASP A 341 27.37 2.02 -5.57
C ASP A 341 27.72 0.84 -6.52
N LEU A 342 28.53 1.06 -7.53
CA LEU A 342 28.90 0.04 -8.51
C LEU A 342 29.49 -1.22 -7.85
N LYS A 343 30.37 -1.03 -6.87
CA LYS A 343 31.01 -2.14 -6.16
C LYS A 343 30.00 -2.87 -5.28
N GLY A 344 29.15 -2.12 -4.56
CA GLY A 344 28.07 -2.70 -3.74
C GLY A 344 27.07 -3.49 -4.58
N ARG A 345 26.69 -3.00 -5.78
CA ARG A 345 25.83 -3.76 -6.70
C ARG A 345 26.47 -5.08 -7.15
N GLU A 346 27.73 -5.04 -7.51
CA GLU A 346 28.48 -6.26 -7.89
C GLU A 346 28.54 -7.28 -6.74
N GLU A 347 28.83 -6.82 -5.52
CA GLU A 347 28.86 -7.68 -4.33
C GLU A 347 27.48 -8.25 -3.99
N ILE A 348 26.42 -7.45 -4.07
CA ILE A 348 25.03 -7.89 -3.86
C ILE A 348 24.64 -8.98 -4.86
N LEU A 349 24.93 -8.76 -6.16
CA LEU A 349 24.70 -9.77 -7.19
C LEU A 349 25.44 -11.08 -6.88
N LYS A 350 26.71 -11.02 -6.49
CA LYS A 350 27.50 -12.20 -6.11
C LYS A 350 26.93 -12.94 -4.89
N VAL A 351 26.47 -12.19 -3.86
CA VAL A 351 25.84 -12.79 -2.67
C VAL A 351 24.57 -13.55 -3.03
N HIS A 352 23.71 -12.96 -3.85
CA HIS A 352 22.47 -13.61 -4.28
C HIS A 352 22.74 -14.77 -5.26
N ALA A 353 23.74 -14.64 -6.14
CA ALA A 353 24.12 -15.66 -7.10
C ALA A 353 24.69 -16.94 -6.46
N ARG A 354 25.21 -16.89 -5.23
CA ARG A 354 25.63 -18.09 -4.47
C ARG A 354 24.51 -19.14 -4.32
N LYS A 355 23.25 -18.72 -4.40
CA LYS A 355 22.06 -19.57 -4.22
C LYS A 355 21.63 -20.27 -5.51
N ILE A 356 22.17 -19.91 -6.66
CA ILE A 356 21.79 -20.42 -7.97
C ILE A 356 23.01 -21.00 -8.70
N LYS A 357 22.76 -21.78 -9.76
CA LYS A 357 23.83 -22.26 -10.65
C LYS A 357 24.01 -21.25 -11.78
N ILE A 358 25.24 -20.78 -11.94
CA ILE A 358 25.64 -19.82 -12.98
C ILE A 358 26.72 -20.39 -13.86
N ALA A 359 26.85 -19.90 -15.09
CA ALA A 359 27.95 -20.20 -15.97
C ALA A 359 29.22 -19.45 -15.54
N ASP A 360 30.40 -20.05 -15.74
CA ASP A 360 31.70 -19.44 -15.40
C ASP A 360 31.99 -18.14 -16.18
N SER A 361 31.31 -17.96 -17.32
CA SER A 361 31.45 -16.78 -18.18
C SER A 361 30.67 -15.56 -17.74
N VAL A 362 29.92 -15.63 -16.62
CA VAL A 362 29.11 -14.50 -16.15
C VAL A 362 30.00 -13.41 -15.53
N ARG A 363 29.87 -12.20 -16.02
CA ARG A 363 30.62 -11.00 -15.60
C ARG A 363 29.74 -10.07 -14.81
N PHE A 364 29.83 -10.14 -13.47
CA PHE A 364 29.03 -9.35 -12.57
C PHE A 364 29.35 -7.84 -12.61
N ASP A 365 30.56 -7.47 -13.01
CA ASP A 365 30.97 -6.08 -13.23
C ASP A 365 30.14 -5.40 -14.34
N GLU A 366 29.90 -6.09 -15.46
CA GLU A 366 29.06 -5.59 -16.56
C GLU A 366 27.59 -5.52 -16.15
N ILE A 367 27.10 -6.57 -15.47
CA ILE A 367 25.73 -6.61 -14.96
C ILE A 367 25.48 -5.49 -13.96
N ALA A 368 26.42 -5.21 -13.04
CA ALA A 368 26.34 -4.15 -12.07
C ALA A 368 26.32 -2.74 -12.70
N LYS A 369 27.08 -2.53 -13.78
CA LYS A 369 27.05 -1.29 -14.58
C LYS A 369 25.68 -1.10 -15.21
N ALA A 370 25.16 -2.14 -15.88
CA ALA A 370 23.85 -2.10 -16.54
C ALA A 370 22.68 -1.91 -15.55
N ALA A 371 22.85 -2.29 -14.28
CA ALA A 371 21.88 -2.13 -13.20
C ALA A 371 22.10 -0.84 -12.38
N ALA A 372 22.62 0.23 -12.98
CA ALA A 372 22.83 1.50 -12.31
C ALA A 372 21.51 2.04 -11.69
N GLY A 373 21.57 2.49 -10.42
CA GLY A 373 20.42 2.98 -9.67
C GLY A 373 19.48 1.89 -9.12
N ALA A 374 19.78 0.60 -9.35
CA ALA A 374 18.96 -0.48 -8.79
C ALA A 374 19.21 -0.68 -7.29
N SER A 375 18.14 -0.88 -6.54
CA SER A 375 18.18 -1.24 -5.12
C SER A 375 18.63 -2.69 -4.92
N GLY A 376 19.06 -3.03 -3.70
CA GLY A 376 19.44 -4.42 -3.36
C GLY A 376 18.32 -5.44 -3.60
N ALA A 377 17.08 -5.05 -3.40
CA ALA A 377 15.92 -5.92 -3.67
C ALA A 377 15.71 -6.16 -5.17
N GLU A 378 15.90 -5.13 -6.01
CA GLU A 378 15.82 -5.27 -7.46
C GLU A 378 16.95 -6.15 -7.99
N LEU A 379 18.19 -5.99 -7.47
CA LEU A 379 19.33 -6.85 -7.83
C LEU A 379 19.08 -8.32 -7.44
N ALA A 380 18.51 -8.56 -6.27
CA ALA A 380 18.08 -9.91 -5.86
C ALA A 380 17.04 -10.49 -6.83
N ASN A 381 16.11 -9.65 -7.30
CA ASN A 381 15.11 -10.06 -8.29
C ASN A 381 15.75 -10.35 -9.66
N VAL A 382 16.72 -9.55 -10.11
CA VAL A 382 17.49 -9.82 -11.34
C VAL A 382 18.11 -11.22 -11.29
N VAL A 383 18.76 -11.58 -10.19
CA VAL A 383 19.37 -12.92 -10.01
C VAL A 383 18.32 -14.02 -10.07
N ASN A 384 17.17 -13.84 -9.44
CA ASN A 384 16.08 -14.80 -9.44
C ASN A 384 15.46 -14.95 -10.84
N GLU A 385 15.20 -13.84 -11.55
CA GLU A 385 14.66 -13.87 -12.92
C GLU A 385 15.63 -14.56 -13.90
N ALA A 386 16.94 -14.34 -13.76
CA ALA A 386 17.95 -15.03 -14.57
C ALA A 386 17.90 -16.55 -14.38
N ALA A 387 17.74 -17.01 -13.14
CA ALA A 387 17.56 -18.42 -12.84
C ALA A 387 16.25 -18.99 -13.42
N LEU A 388 15.14 -18.25 -13.27
CA LEU A 388 13.84 -18.65 -13.82
C LEU A 388 13.86 -18.72 -15.35
N ARG A 389 14.56 -17.78 -16.01
CA ARG A 389 14.75 -17.79 -17.46
C ARG A 389 15.54 -19.01 -17.92
N ALA A 390 16.66 -19.33 -17.27
CA ALA A 390 17.45 -20.52 -17.57
C ALA A 390 16.61 -21.81 -17.50
N VAL A 391 15.76 -21.93 -16.46
CA VAL A 391 14.83 -23.07 -16.31
C VAL A 391 13.79 -23.11 -17.43
N ARG A 392 13.22 -21.96 -17.78
CA ARG A 392 12.23 -21.83 -18.86
C ARG A 392 12.80 -22.29 -20.22
N ASP A 393 14.08 -22.01 -20.46
CA ASP A 393 14.79 -22.40 -21.66
C ASP A 393 15.39 -23.81 -21.57
N GLY A 394 15.08 -24.59 -20.52
CA GLY A 394 15.53 -25.96 -20.33
C GLY A 394 17.01 -26.11 -19.92
N ARG A 395 17.65 -25.01 -19.53
CA ARG A 395 19.05 -24.99 -19.08
C ARG A 395 19.16 -25.20 -17.58
N LYS A 396 20.31 -25.67 -17.11
CA LYS A 396 20.59 -25.97 -15.69
C LYS A 396 21.39 -24.87 -14.98
N PHE A 397 21.80 -23.84 -15.71
CA PHE A 397 22.59 -22.72 -15.21
C PHE A 397 22.20 -21.43 -15.95
N ALA A 398 22.31 -20.31 -15.26
CA ALA A 398 22.06 -19.00 -15.83
C ALA A 398 23.31 -18.46 -16.53
N THR A 399 23.13 -17.83 -17.68
CA THR A 399 24.20 -17.26 -18.53
C THR A 399 24.17 -15.72 -18.44
N GLN A 400 25.20 -15.05 -18.99
CA GLN A 400 25.29 -13.61 -19.11
C GLN A 400 24.01 -13.00 -19.75
N ALA A 401 23.56 -13.58 -20.87
CA ALA A 401 22.35 -13.14 -21.57
C ALA A 401 21.07 -13.25 -20.70
N ASP A 402 21.01 -14.19 -19.76
CA ASP A 402 19.88 -14.28 -18.84
C ASP A 402 19.85 -13.14 -17.84
N PHE A 403 21.01 -12.73 -17.34
CA PHE A 403 21.14 -11.59 -16.44
C PHE A 403 20.82 -10.28 -17.15
N GLU A 404 21.35 -10.08 -18.36
CA GLU A 404 21.09 -8.88 -19.16
C GLU A 404 19.59 -8.70 -19.44
N GLU A 405 18.91 -9.75 -19.91
CA GLU A 405 17.47 -9.69 -20.13
C GLU A 405 16.69 -9.53 -18.79
N SER A 406 17.21 -10.10 -17.69
CA SER A 406 16.56 -9.94 -16.39
C SER A 406 16.66 -8.52 -15.85
N ILE A 407 17.74 -7.81 -16.11
CA ILE A 407 17.83 -6.36 -15.83
C ILE A 407 16.73 -5.62 -16.60
N GLU A 408 16.60 -5.92 -17.90
CA GLU A 408 15.57 -5.30 -18.72
C GLU A 408 14.16 -5.61 -18.22
N VAL A 409 13.91 -6.85 -17.77
CA VAL A 409 12.63 -7.26 -17.19
C VAL A 409 12.35 -6.50 -15.89
N VAL A 410 13.33 -6.31 -15.05
CA VAL A 410 13.16 -5.60 -13.75
C VAL A 410 12.96 -4.11 -13.97
N ILE A 411 13.70 -3.49 -14.90
CA ILE A 411 13.63 -2.04 -15.17
C ILE A 411 12.44 -1.69 -16.08
N ALA A 412 12.29 -2.40 -17.21
CA ALA A 412 11.32 -2.07 -18.27
C ALA A 412 10.11 -3.04 -18.36
N GLY A 413 10.11 -4.10 -17.57
CA GLY A 413 9.06 -5.12 -17.57
C GLY A 413 9.23 -6.19 -18.65
N TYR A 414 8.35 -7.20 -18.63
CA TYR A 414 8.40 -8.32 -19.57
C TYR A 414 8.11 -7.91 -21.02
N GLN A 415 8.67 -8.64 -21.98
CA GLN A 415 8.35 -8.49 -23.40
C GLN A 415 6.89 -8.86 -23.67
N LYS A 416 6.16 -8.02 -24.40
CA LYS A 416 4.77 -8.28 -24.81
C LYS A 416 4.74 -9.17 -26.05
N LYS A 417 4.48 -10.47 -25.88
CA LYS A 417 4.40 -11.44 -26.99
C LYS A 417 3.23 -11.23 -27.95
N ASN A 418 2.14 -10.61 -27.48
CA ASN A 418 0.87 -10.51 -28.22
C ASN A 418 0.61 -9.13 -28.84
N ARG A 419 1.52 -8.16 -28.72
CA ARG A 419 1.38 -6.85 -29.31
C ARG A 419 2.19 -6.75 -30.58
N VAL A 420 1.54 -6.94 -31.71
CA VAL A 420 2.16 -6.70 -33.03
C VAL A 420 1.99 -5.23 -33.36
N LEU A 421 3.10 -4.49 -33.40
CA LEU A 421 3.11 -3.12 -33.93
C LEU A 421 2.75 -3.15 -35.41
N SER A 422 1.95 -2.19 -35.88
CA SER A 422 1.78 -2.01 -37.31
C SER A 422 3.11 -1.61 -37.95
N ASN A 423 3.32 -1.93 -39.23
CA ASN A 423 4.55 -1.55 -39.94
C ASN A 423 4.85 -0.05 -39.83
N LYS A 424 3.80 0.78 -39.81
CA LYS A 424 3.95 2.24 -39.64
C LYS A 424 4.43 2.59 -38.23
N GLU A 425 3.83 2.00 -37.17
CA GLU A 425 4.26 2.24 -35.80
C GLU A 425 5.67 1.72 -35.57
N LYS A 426 5.99 0.51 -36.07
CA LYS A 426 7.35 -0.05 -35.97
C LYS A 426 8.39 0.88 -36.59
N LEU A 427 8.07 1.48 -37.74
CA LEU A 427 8.97 2.43 -38.40
C LEU A 427 9.14 3.71 -37.58
N ILE A 428 8.04 4.29 -37.07
CA ILE A 428 8.09 5.49 -36.24
C ILE A 428 8.94 5.26 -34.98
N VAL A 429 8.69 4.14 -34.27
CA VAL A 429 9.45 3.79 -33.05
C VAL A 429 10.93 3.58 -33.38
N SER A 430 11.27 2.97 -34.55
CA SER A 430 12.67 2.78 -34.96
C SER A 430 13.41 4.12 -35.13
N TYR A 431 12.78 5.11 -35.77
CA TYR A 431 13.36 6.43 -35.88
C TYR A 431 13.44 7.16 -34.55
N HIS A 432 12.43 7.00 -33.70
CA HIS A 432 12.38 7.60 -32.36
C HIS A 432 13.55 7.13 -31.50
N GLU A 433 13.74 5.82 -31.36
CA GLU A 433 14.82 5.24 -30.55
C GLU A 433 16.22 5.54 -31.11
N VAL A 434 16.37 5.47 -32.42
CA VAL A 434 17.64 5.87 -33.07
C VAL A 434 17.88 7.38 -32.91
N GLY A 435 16.82 8.21 -32.88
CA GLY A 435 16.91 9.62 -32.59
C GLY A 435 17.59 9.90 -31.27
N HIS A 436 17.16 9.24 -30.19
CA HIS A 436 17.82 9.31 -28.87
C HIS A 436 19.28 8.88 -28.92
N ALA A 437 19.55 7.72 -29.52
CA ALA A 437 20.88 7.15 -29.58
C ALA A 437 21.86 8.01 -30.39
N LEU A 438 21.43 8.53 -31.53
CA LEU A 438 22.26 9.35 -32.42
C LEU A 438 22.57 10.70 -31.79
N VAL A 439 21.59 11.36 -31.17
CA VAL A 439 21.82 12.61 -30.45
C VAL A 439 22.79 12.37 -29.28
N ALA A 440 22.64 11.31 -28.53
CA ALA A 440 23.57 10.96 -27.46
C ALA A 440 25.00 10.74 -27.96
N ALA A 441 25.17 9.94 -29.03
CA ALA A 441 26.48 9.59 -29.56
C ALA A 441 27.22 10.75 -30.24
N LYS A 442 26.51 11.82 -30.65
CA LYS A 442 27.08 13.00 -31.30
C LYS A 442 27.34 14.17 -30.35
N GLN A 443 27.06 13.98 -29.05
CA GLN A 443 27.36 14.97 -28.03
C GLN A 443 28.59 14.55 -27.22
N THR A 444 29.26 15.57 -26.63
CA THR A 444 30.28 15.36 -25.61
C THR A 444 29.63 14.98 -24.28
N ASP A 445 30.35 14.32 -23.42
CA ASP A 445 29.92 14.00 -22.04
C ASP A 445 28.51 13.34 -21.97
N SER A 446 28.26 12.42 -22.88
CA SER A 446 27.04 11.60 -22.90
C SER A 446 27.40 10.14 -22.70
N ALA A 447 26.61 9.44 -21.88
CA ALA A 447 26.79 8.02 -21.64
C ALA A 447 26.72 7.22 -22.94
N PRO A 448 27.61 6.23 -23.16
CA PRO A 448 27.60 5.43 -24.37
C PRO A 448 26.31 4.61 -24.50
N VAL A 449 25.86 4.47 -25.73
CA VAL A 449 24.71 3.63 -26.07
C VAL A 449 25.09 2.16 -25.88
N HIS A 450 24.38 1.48 -25.00
CA HIS A 450 24.59 0.05 -24.73
C HIS A 450 23.69 -0.84 -25.59
N LYS A 451 22.40 -0.45 -25.73
CA LYS A 451 21.41 -1.21 -26.48
C LYS A 451 20.26 -0.33 -26.96
N ILE A 452 19.74 -0.61 -28.14
CA ILE A 452 18.52 0.00 -28.68
C ILE A 452 17.56 -1.12 -29.05
N THR A 453 16.29 -1.03 -28.66
CA THR A 453 15.28 -2.04 -29.00
C THR A 453 13.91 -1.42 -29.23
N ILE A 454 13.16 -2.01 -30.17
CA ILE A 454 11.77 -1.66 -30.46
C ILE A 454 10.78 -2.76 -30.06
N ILE A 455 11.22 -3.67 -29.18
CA ILE A 455 10.36 -4.74 -28.65
C ILE A 455 9.52 -4.16 -27.51
N PRO A 456 8.16 -4.17 -27.63
CA PRO A 456 7.29 -3.57 -26.61
C PRO A 456 7.38 -4.29 -25.27
N ARG A 457 7.38 -3.50 -24.17
CA ARG A 457 7.44 -4.00 -22.78
C ARG A 457 6.13 -3.79 -22.03
N THR A 458 5.96 -4.50 -20.91
CA THR A 458 4.75 -4.41 -20.09
C THR A 458 4.61 -3.08 -19.34
N SER A 459 5.69 -2.33 -19.14
CA SER A 459 5.67 -0.97 -18.60
C SER A 459 4.94 0.04 -19.49
N GLY A 460 4.66 -0.32 -20.75
CA GLY A 460 4.00 0.55 -21.71
C GLY A 460 4.95 1.09 -22.79
N ALA A 461 6.25 1.01 -22.59
CA ALA A 461 7.24 1.40 -23.58
C ALA A 461 7.11 0.55 -24.86
N LEU A 462 7.18 1.21 -26.02
CA LEU A 462 7.16 0.57 -27.34
C LEU A 462 8.56 0.22 -27.84
N GLY A 463 9.55 0.90 -27.31
CA GLY A 463 10.97 0.70 -27.48
C GLY A 463 11.71 1.36 -26.31
N TYR A 464 13.02 1.25 -26.27
CA TYR A 464 13.89 2.04 -25.40
C TYR A 464 15.33 2.03 -25.88
N THR A 465 16.04 3.10 -25.58
CA THR A 465 17.47 3.24 -25.78
C THR A 465 18.15 3.23 -24.42
N MET A 466 18.98 2.20 -24.19
CA MET A 466 19.73 2.04 -22.96
C MET A 466 21.11 2.67 -23.08
N GLN A 467 21.41 3.59 -22.20
CA GLN A 467 22.72 4.19 -22.03
C GLN A 467 23.30 3.73 -20.69
N VAL A 468 24.58 3.41 -20.64
CA VAL A 468 25.27 2.95 -19.45
C VAL A 468 26.55 3.75 -19.28
N ASP A 469 26.64 4.47 -18.17
CA ASP A 469 27.85 5.19 -17.84
C ASP A 469 28.99 4.22 -17.47
N GLU A 470 30.18 4.47 -17.98
CA GLU A 470 31.36 3.64 -17.67
C GLU A 470 31.83 3.83 -16.21
N GLN A 471 31.57 5.00 -15.64
CA GLN A 471 31.92 5.38 -14.27
C GLN A 471 30.72 6.04 -13.57
N GLU A 472 30.68 5.97 -12.28
CA GLU A 472 29.68 6.69 -11.48
C GLU A 472 30.05 8.18 -11.41
N HIS A 473 29.11 9.03 -11.81
CA HIS A 473 29.24 10.48 -11.75
C HIS A 473 28.37 11.03 -10.61
N PHE A 474 29.02 11.61 -9.60
CA PHE A 474 28.33 12.23 -8.45
C PHE A 474 27.98 13.71 -8.70
N LEU A 475 28.67 14.35 -9.64
CA LEU A 475 28.42 15.74 -10.03
C LEU A 475 28.15 15.80 -11.51
N MET A 476 27.15 16.59 -11.89
CA MET A 476 26.82 16.85 -13.28
C MET A 476 26.96 18.35 -13.58
N SER A 477 27.65 18.67 -14.64
CA SER A 477 27.79 20.04 -15.14
C SER A 477 26.50 20.53 -15.78
N LYS A 478 26.39 21.85 -15.98
CA LYS A 478 25.29 22.45 -16.75
C LYS A 478 25.21 21.86 -18.15
N GLU A 479 26.37 21.66 -18.79
CA GLU A 479 26.46 21.14 -20.17
C GLU A 479 25.99 19.68 -20.24
N GLU A 480 26.39 18.83 -19.30
CA GLU A 480 25.91 17.43 -19.24
C GLU A 480 24.40 17.33 -19.06
N LEU A 481 23.80 18.17 -18.20
CA LEU A 481 22.35 18.21 -18.01
C LEU A 481 21.62 18.73 -19.26
N GLU A 482 22.18 19.76 -19.93
CA GLU A 482 21.65 20.26 -21.20
C GLU A 482 21.74 19.18 -22.28
N ASN A 483 22.83 18.42 -22.35
CA ASN A 483 22.99 17.29 -23.25
C ASN A 483 21.99 16.16 -22.98
N LYS A 484 21.70 15.87 -21.72
CA LYS A 484 20.65 14.92 -21.36
C LYS A 484 19.26 15.38 -21.82
N ILE A 485 18.94 16.66 -21.69
CA ILE A 485 17.67 17.23 -22.20
C ILE A 485 17.61 17.06 -23.71
N ALA A 486 18.69 17.37 -24.43
CA ALA A 486 18.76 17.20 -25.88
C ALA A 486 18.57 15.72 -26.29
N THR A 487 19.20 14.78 -25.56
CA THR A 487 19.02 13.35 -25.78
C THR A 487 17.57 12.92 -25.59
N PHE A 488 16.89 13.34 -24.49
CA PHE A 488 15.47 13.02 -24.29
C PHE A 488 14.56 13.61 -25.37
N THR A 489 14.91 14.77 -25.95
CA THR A 489 14.11 15.34 -27.04
C THR A 489 14.43 14.74 -28.41
N GLY A 490 15.47 13.91 -28.53
CA GLY A 490 15.96 13.33 -29.78
C GLY A 490 14.94 12.46 -30.52
N GLY A 491 14.18 11.63 -29.79
CA GLY A 491 13.13 10.78 -30.37
C GLY A 491 12.04 11.63 -31.04
N ARG A 492 11.56 12.66 -30.34
CA ARG A 492 10.58 13.62 -30.87
C ARG A 492 11.13 14.39 -32.08
N ALA A 493 12.38 14.85 -32.01
CA ALA A 493 13.03 15.55 -33.11
C ALA A 493 13.16 14.65 -34.36
N ALA A 494 13.43 13.35 -34.20
CA ALA A 494 13.45 12.41 -35.31
C ALA A 494 12.07 12.21 -35.96
N GLU A 495 10.99 12.14 -35.15
CA GLU A 495 9.63 12.07 -35.68
C GLU A 495 9.29 13.34 -36.50
N GLU A 496 9.59 14.50 -35.98
CA GLU A 496 9.34 15.78 -36.67
C GLU A 496 10.12 15.92 -37.99
N LEU A 497 11.40 15.53 -37.96
CA LEU A 497 12.27 15.62 -39.12
C LEU A 497 11.85 14.67 -40.27
N ILE A 498 11.49 13.43 -39.95
CA ILE A 498 11.24 12.39 -40.95
C ILE A 498 9.77 12.29 -41.36
N PHE A 499 8.86 12.37 -40.39
CA PHE A 499 7.42 12.13 -40.64
C PHE A 499 6.60 13.42 -40.66
N HIS A 500 7.21 14.59 -40.38
CA HIS A 500 6.52 15.88 -40.23
C HIS A 500 5.29 15.78 -39.33
N SER A 501 5.36 14.90 -38.34
CA SER A 501 4.28 14.54 -37.40
C SER A 501 4.87 14.22 -36.03
N ILE A 502 4.04 14.26 -35.04
CA ILE A 502 4.39 14.01 -33.65
C ILE A 502 3.45 12.98 -33.06
N THR A 503 3.99 12.08 -32.26
CA THR A 503 3.20 11.05 -31.62
C THR A 503 3.17 11.19 -30.08
N THR A 504 2.33 10.40 -29.44
CA THR A 504 2.27 10.31 -27.98
C THR A 504 3.42 9.51 -27.37
N GLY A 505 4.29 8.92 -28.21
CA GLY A 505 5.42 8.08 -27.78
C GLY A 505 6.40 8.84 -26.88
N ALA A 506 6.65 10.12 -27.20
CA ALA A 506 7.58 10.98 -26.46
C ALA A 506 7.08 11.48 -25.07
N SER A 507 5.95 10.96 -24.55
CA SER A 507 5.35 11.48 -23.31
C SER A 507 6.30 11.39 -22.10
N ASN A 508 6.95 10.26 -21.90
CA ASN A 508 7.90 10.07 -20.81
C ASN A 508 9.16 10.93 -20.98
N ASP A 509 9.65 11.06 -22.21
CA ASP A 509 10.86 11.84 -22.52
C ASP A 509 10.64 13.32 -22.24
N ILE A 510 9.46 13.84 -22.61
CA ILE A 510 9.05 15.20 -22.31
C ILE A 510 8.99 15.42 -20.78
N GLU A 511 8.47 14.46 -20.03
CA GLU A 511 8.42 14.54 -18.57
C GLU A 511 9.84 14.59 -17.97
N GLN A 512 10.74 13.70 -18.40
CA GLN A 512 12.12 13.66 -17.91
C GLN A 512 12.89 14.92 -18.30
N ALA A 513 12.80 15.37 -19.55
CA ALA A 513 13.40 16.61 -20.01
C ALA A 513 12.92 17.82 -19.19
N THR A 514 11.61 17.91 -18.93
CA THR A 514 11.02 18.98 -18.12
C THR A 514 11.49 18.93 -16.68
N LYS A 515 11.59 17.73 -16.08
CA LYS A 515 12.06 17.54 -14.71
C LYS A 515 13.51 18.01 -14.55
N ILE A 516 14.39 17.64 -15.48
CA ILE A 516 15.80 18.07 -15.47
C ILE A 516 15.87 19.59 -15.65
N ALA A 517 15.19 20.16 -16.65
CA ALA A 517 15.21 21.59 -16.92
C ALA A 517 14.69 22.40 -15.71
N ARG A 518 13.62 21.94 -15.06
CA ARG A 518 13.09 22.55 -13.84
C ARG A 518 14.13 22.52 -12.73
N GLY A 519 14.76 21.36 -12.46
CA GLY A 519 15.80 21.21 -11.45
C GLY A 519 17.00 22.12 -11.69
N MET A 520 17.46 22.26 -12.95
CA MET A 520 18.55 23.16 -13.31
C MET A 520 18.24 24.61 -12.94
N ILE A 521 17.01 25.07 -13.18
CA ILE A 521 16.60 26.45 -12.97
C ILE A 521 16.22 26.71 -11.53
N SER A 522 15.40 25.85 -10.91
CA SER A 522 14.81 26.10 -9.60
C SER A 522 15.69 25.68 -8.42
N ARG A 523 16.61 24.72 -8.63
CA ARG A 523 17.33 24.07 -7.56
C ARG A 523 18.86 24.20 -7.64
N TYR A 524 19.43 24.06 -8.83
CA TYR A 524 20.89 23.98 -8.98
C TYR A 524 21.55 25.32 -9.27
N GLY A 525 20.77 26.42 -9.42
CA GLY A 525 21.31 27.72 -9.72
C GLY A 525 22.01 27.81 -11.10
N MET A 526 21.55 26.98 -12.08
CA MET A 526 22.16 26.91 -13.43
C MET A 526 21.48 27.82 -14.44
N SER A 527 20.76 28.83 -13.97
CA SER A 527 20.10 29.85 -14.79
C SER A 527 20.81 31.20 -14.64
N ASP A 528 21.05 31.89 -15.74
CA ASP A 528 21.64 33.23 -15.71
C ASP A 528 20.69 34.29 -15.11
N GLU A 529 19.38 34.00 -15.04
CA GLU A 529 18.34 34.89 -14.52
C GLU A 529 18.22 34.83 -13.00
N PHE A 530 18.38 33.62 -12.43
CA PHE A 530 18.14 33.34 -11.00
C PHE A 530 19.43 33.08 -10.23
N ASP A 531 20.55 32.88 -10.95
CA ASP A 531 21.87 32.63 -10.41
C ASP A 531 21.82 31.61 -9.24
N MET A 532 22.48 31.86 -8.12
CA MET A 532 22.61 30.96 -6.97
C MET A 532 21.41 31.03 -5.99
N VAL A 533 20.19 31.20 -6.51
CA VAL A 533 18.99 31.24 -5.67
C VAL A 533 18.19 29.95 -5.84
N ALA A 534 18.02 29.20 -4.75
CA ALA A 534 17.14 28.02 -4.72
C ALA A 534 15.69 28.46 -4.55
N MET A 535 14.84 28.15 -5.52
CA MET A 535 13.41 28.48 -5.53
C MET A 535 12.52 27.30 -5.18
N GLU A 536 13.12 26.15 -4.97
CA GLU A 536 12.46 24.90 -4.69
C GLU A 536 13.05 24.23 -3.45
N SER A 537 12.20 23.78 -2.54
CA SER A 537 12.58 22.96 -1.40
C SER A 537 12.01 21.56 -1.57
N MET A 538 12.83 20.52 -1.41
CA MET A 538 12.36 19.13 -1.43
C MET A 538 11.96 18.69 -0.05
N SER A 539 10.77 18.12 0.08
CA SER A 539 10.25 17.60 1.34
C SER A 539 10.57 16.12 1.59
N ASN A 540 11.00 15.36 0.58
CA ASN A 540 11.31 13.92 0.70
C ASN A 540 12.53 13.56 -0.14
N GLN A 541 13.70 13.44 0.50
CA GLN A 541 14.97 13.17 -0.17
C GLN A 541 15.02 11.78 -0.85
N TYR A 542 14.35 10.78 -0.28
CA TYR A 542 14.50 9.36 -0.67
C TYR A 542 13.38 8.77 -1.53
N LEU A 543 12.26 9.48 -1.72
CA LEU A 543 11.08 8.96 -2.46
C LEU A 543 10.72 9.80 -3.70
N GLY A 544 11.64 10.61 -4.19
CA GLY A 544 11.33 11.53 -5.30
C GLY A 544 10.24 12.52 -4.92
N GLY A 545 10.36 13.07 -3.70
CA GLY A 545 9.30 13.73 -3.00
C GLY A 545 8.74 14.98 -3.63
N ASP A 546 7.59 15.38 -3.11
CA ASP A 546 6.93 16.62 -3.50
C ASP A 546 7.86 17.80 -3.27
N SER A 547 8.19 18.47 -4.36
CA SER A 547 8.90 19.73 -4.34
C SER A 547 7.90 20.86 -4.13
N SER A 548 8.17 21.74 -3.22
CA SER A 548 7.39 22.97 -3.03
C SER A 548 8.18 24.19 -3.48
N LEU A 549 7.56 24.99 -4.34
CA LEU A 549 8.15 26.25 -4.76
C LEU A 549 8.08 27.28 -3.63
N SER A 550 9.22 27.90 -3.31
CA SER A 550 9.37 28.91 -2.25
C SER A 550 9.54 30.32 -2.84
N CYS A 551 8.78 30.65 -3.87
CA CYS A 551 8.88 31.92 -4.58
C CYS A 551 7.51 32.53 -4.90
N SER A 552 7.48 33.82 -5.29
CA SER A 552 6.25 34.53 -5.68
C SER A 552 5.64 33.99 -6.98
N PHE A 553 4.36 34.22 -7.23
CA PHE A 553 3.68 33.82 -8.47
C PHE A 553 4.31 34.44 -9.73
N GLU A 554 4.86 35.64 -9.63
CA GLU A 554 5.55 36.28 -10.73
C GLU A 554 6.85 35.55 -11.07
N THR A 555 7.61 35.16 -10.05
CA THR A 555 8.81 34.35 -10.21
C THR A 555 8.50 32.95 -10.76
N GLN A 556 7.41 32.32 -10.32
CA GLN A 556 6.95 31.03 -10.85
C GLN A 556 6.65 31.13 -12.35
N THR A 557 5.95 32.20 -12.76
CA THR A 557 5.64 32.44 -14.18
C THR A 557 6.92 32.62 -15.02
N LEU A 558 7.93 33.31 -14.47
CA LEU A 558 9.21 33.49 -15.15
C LEU A 558 9.99 32.15 -15.20
N LEU A 559 9.98 31.38 -14.12
CA LEU A 559 10.58 30.05 -14.05
C LEU A 559 9.99 29.13 -15.13
N ASP A 560 8.66 29.06 -15.25
CA ASP A 560 8.00 28.25 -16.27
C ASP A 560 8.37 28.67 -17.69
N LYS A 561 8.49 29.98 -17.96
CA LYS A 561 8.97 30.47 -19.24
C LYS A 561 10.40 30.02 -19.53
N LYS A 562 11.30 30.09 -18.55
CA LYS A 562 12.69 29.66 -18.68
C LYS A 562 12.83 28.16 -18.89
N VAL A 563 12.00 27.34 -18.24
CA VAL A 563 11.94 25.90 -18.49
C VAL A 563 11.56 25.60 -19.94
N VAL A 564 10.52 26.27 -20.45
CA VAL A 564 10.08 26.09 -21.84
C VAL A 564 11.19 26.56 -22.82
N GLU A 565 11.84 27.67 -22.53
CA GLU A 565 12.94 28.19 -23.35
C GLU A 565 14.14 27.23 -23.40
N LEU A 566 14.54 26.68 -22.25
CA LEU A 566 15.63 25.71 -22.14
C LEU A 566 15.32 24.42 -22.92
N VAL A 567 14.15 23.82 -22.69
CA VAL A 567 13.75 22.58 -23.38
C VAL A 567 13.70 22.82 -24.90
N ARG A 568 13.12 23.94 -25.33
CA ARG A 568 13.05 24.29 -26.77
C ARG A 568 14.45 24.42 -27.39
N ARG A 569 15.36 25.13 -26.73
CA ARG A 569 16.75 25.30 -27.20
C ARG A 569 17.46 23.95 -27.34
N GLN A 570 17.27 23.03 -26.39
CA GLN A 570 17.88 21.70 -26.46
C GLN A 570 17.21 20.81 -27.50
N HIS A 571 15.92 20.97 -27.72
CA HIS A 571 15.20 20.30 -28.80
C HIS A 571 15.69 20.76 -30.18
N GLU A 572 15.89 22.08 -30.38
CA GLU A 572 16.47 22.63 -31.60
C GLU A 572 17.89 22.09 -31.83
N LYS A 573 18.70 21.97 -30.78
CA LYS A 573 20.02 21.33 -30.84
C LYS A 573 19.92 19.87 -31.29
N ALA A 574 19.00 19.08 -30.71
CA ALA A 574 18.79 17.70 -31.12
C ALA A 574 18.35 17.58 -32.58
N TYR A 575 17.40 18.41 -32.99
CA TYR A 575 16.93 18.46 -34.38
C TYR A 575 18.07 18.71 -35.36
N LYS A 576 18.93 19.71 -35.09
CA LYS A 576 20.08 20.04 -35.92
C LYS A 576 21.10 18.89 -35.98
N ILE A 577 21.38 18.23 -34.86
CA ILE A 577 22.27 17.03 -34.84
C ILE A 577 21.72 15.94 -35.75
N LEU A 578 20.42 15.70 -35.73
CA LEU A 578 19.78 14.69 -36.58
C LEU A 578 19.77 15.10 -38.07
N GLU A 579 19.50 16.37 -38.37
CA GLU A 579 19.53 16.92 -39.71
C GLU A 579 20.94 16.80 -40.33
N ASP A 580 21.97 17.18 -39.57
CA ASP A 580 23.37 17.06 -39.98
C ASP A 580 23.85 15.60 -40.18
N ASN A 581 23.14 14.63 -39.61
CA ASN A 581 23.46 13.20 -39.69
C ASN A 581 22.32 12.35 -40.29
N ILE A 582 21.51 12.92 -41.17
CA ILE A 582 20.28 12.31 -41.68
C ILE A 582 20.51 10.97 -42.39
N GLU A 583 21.63 10.80 -43.10
CA GLU A 583 21.98 9.56 -43.79
C GLU A 583 22.20 8.42 -42.76
N LYS A 584 22.88 8.71 -41.64
CA LYS A 584 23.11 7.76 -40.56
C LYS A 584 21.83 7.47 -39.80
N LEU A 585 20.97 8.44 -39.62
CA LEU A 585 19.64 8.26 -39.03
C LEU A 585 18.83 7.21 -39.84
N HIS A 586 18.82 7.36 -41.18
CA HIS A 586 18.13 6.39 -42.06
C HIS A 586 18.76 5.01 -42.03
N GLU A 587 20.09 4.92 -42.09
CA GLU A 587 20.82 3.62 -42.06
C GLU A 587 20.55 2.88 -40.76
N LEU A 588 20.68 3.53 -39.62
CA LEU A 588 20.45 2.95 -38.30
C LEU A 588 18.97 2.58 -38.06
N ALA A 589 18.03 3.46 -38.44
CA ALA A 589 16.61 3.20 -38.28
C ALA A 589 16.14 2.02 -39.15
N LYS A 590 16.66 1.90 -40.37
CA LYS A 590 16.40 0.74 -41.22
C LYS A 590 16.95 -0.55 -40.60
N TYR A 591 18.18 -0.51 -40.10
CA TYR A 591 18.80 -1.67 -39.44
C TYR A 591 17.99 -2.09 -38.20
N LEU A 592 17.58 -1.14 -37.36
CA LEU A 592 16.75 -1.39 -36.17
C LEU A 592 15.35 -1.93 -36.55
N TYR A 593 14.75 -1.44 -37.61
CA TYR A 593 13.46 -1.93 -38.11
C TYR A 593 13.55 -3.41 -38.53
N GLU A 594 14.68 -3.81 -39.18
CA GLU A 594 14.87 -5.18 -39.67
C GLU A 594 15.24 -6.15 -38.53
N HIS A 595 16.09 -5.74 -37.59
CA HIS A 595 16.66 -6.61 -36.54
C HIS A 595 15.95 -6.48 -35.17
N GLU A 596 15.10 -5.45 -34.98
CA GLU A 596 14.34 -5.15 -33.75
C GLU A 596 15.20 -4.79 -32.53
N THR A 597 16.49 -5.09 -32.55
CA THR A 597 17.43 -4.77 -31.48
C THR A 597 18.82 -4.54 -32.09
N ILE A 598 19.52 -3.53 -31.56
CA ILE A 598 20.91 -3.21 -31.93
C ILE A 598 21.74 -3.14 -30.66
N THR A 599 22.88 -3.78 -30.63
CA THR A 599 23.88 -3.66 -29.55
C THR A 599 24.67 -2.35 -29.70
N GLY A 600 25.26 -1.86 -28.60
CA GLY A 600 26.10 -0.65 -28.66
C GLY A 600 27.29 -0.79 -29.61
N GLU A 601 27.90 -1.96 -29.70
CA GLU A 601 29.02 -2.25 -30.64
C GLU A 601 28.56 -2.14 -32.10
N GLU A 602 27.42 -2.75 -32.44
CA GLU A 602 26.84 -2.70 -33.79
C GLU A 602 26.44 -1.25 -34.15
N PHE A 603 25.82 -0.54 -33.19
CA PHE A 603 25.47 0.86 -33.35
C PHE A 603 26.69 1.73 -33.67
N MET A 604 27.75 1.62 -32.86
CA MET A 604 28.98 2.39 -33.05
C MET A 604 29.69 2.01 -34.34
N LYS A 605 29.68 0.74 -34.75
CA LYS A 605 30.22 0.28 -36.03
C LYS A 605 29.49 0.95 -37.20
N ILE A 606 28.15 0.91 -37.23
CA ILE A 606 27.36 1.54 -38.31
C ILE A 606 27.55 3.05 -38.31
N LEU A 607 27.63 3.67 -37.13
CA LEU A 607 27.82 5.14 -37.00
C LEU A 607 29.16 5.61 -37.56
N ASN A 608 30.24 4.84 -37.38
CA ASN A 608 31.62 5.18 -37.79
C ASN A 608 31.98 4.71 -39.20
N ASP A 609 31.28 3.71 -39.74
CA ASP A 609 31.47 3.28 -41.11
C ASP A 609 31.11 4.41 -42.11
N PRO A 610 31.77 4.57 -43.25
CA PRO A 610 31.34 5.54 -44.25
C PRO A 610 29.91 5.23 -44.71
N PRO A 611 29.06 6.25 -44.92
CA PRO A 611 27.67 6.02 -45.31
C PRO A 611 27.63 5.17 -46.59
N LYS A 612 26.92 4.04 -46.53
CA LYS A 612 26.62 3.26 -47.70
C LYS A 612 25.72 4.07 -48.59
N SER A 613 26.25 4.56 -49.74
CA SER A 613 25.45 5.29 -50.72
C SER A 613 24.17 4.52 -50.99
N LEU A 614 23.00 5.10 -50.71
CA LEU A 614 21.69 4.58 -51.10
C LEU A 614 21.58 4.66 -52.63
N THR A 615 22.37 3.84 -53.34
CA THR A 615 22.17 3.61 -54.77
C THR A 615 20.84 2.88 -54.91
N ALA A 616 19.91 3.60 -55.49
CA ALA A 616 18.57 3.18 -55.86
C ALA A 616 18.54 1.74 -56.36
N SER A 617 17.82 0.88 -55.66
CA SER A 617 17.07 -0.23 -56.26
C SER A 617 15.62 0.20 -56.39
N ALA A 618 15.36 1.03 -57.39
CA ALA A 618 14.06 1.07 -58.01
C ALA A 618 13.98 -0.14 -58.92
N GLU A 619 13.23 -1.17 -58.50
CA GLU A 619 12.46 -2.10 -59.31
C GLU A 619 11.30 -2.64 -58.50
#